data_7b63e01388312aa29db8a37e5122b02f
#
_entry.id   7b63e01388312aa29db8a37e5122b02f
#
_cell.length_a   1.000
_cell.length_b   1.000
_cell.length_c   1.000
_cell.angle_alpha   90.00
_cell.angle_beta   90.00
_cell.angle_gamma   90.00
#
_symmetry.space_group_name_H-M   'P 1'
#
loop_
_entity.id
_entity.type
_entity.pdbx_description
1 polymer ?
#
loop_
_entity_poly.entity_id
_entity_poly.type
_entity_poly.pdbx_seq_one_letter_code
_entity_poly.pdbx_strand_id
1 'polypeptide(L)'
;MKYLAINLGPIIKTFSMARKPKEFWAASYMFSYLMECILAHLQKEKNSLELISPAYEKENKERKGNEENPLVGVGLYPDRAFYAVKQEIDINSLLEDALKSFAKDIVLDVDVARNFFRIMTVCQEYPSSSEAIAGLNKALDVLELNQVAWDSDTFDAILKYLRKANTNLPLYKIAFNKDYYSIGTLEEIARANAKQIDYSYQRYVCIVQADGDCMGKIVSSKQMDGKLNDFSSRLIAFGNDACQRIKAFGGLPIYAGGDDLLFIAPVCGTDGKNILGLIGEIDEKYQKIRDYVDQLKVEDKIDEGGKTKTVPVHTSMSYGISIIYYKYPLYEAWEIARNMLFSNAKQVPGKNAIAINLRKNSGSDFEVVMSKSLQIHYNLDDLIRFTPKESFVSAVAHKIRANEQLLGVLPKEEPFENLDKRLNAFYEKIVDVAAKSADETTYLLKTKDTFEFIYKDYFIEKKRKAEEAKENKKEYREATIEEDMKSIISTFFSVLRIAKFIKGEEVKDE
;
A
#
# COMPACT_ATOMS: atom_id res chain seq x y z
N MET A 1 -31.77 -11.61 10.00
CA MET A 1 -32.01 -10.58 8.97
C MET A 1 -31.24 -10.97 7.73
N LYS A 2 -31.78 -10.75 6.51
CA LYS A 2 -31.04 -11.00 5.25
C LYS A 2 -30.06 -9.86 5.00
N TYR A 3 -28.88 -10.23 4.50
CA TYR A 3 -27.83 -9.29 4.10
C TYR A 3 -27.36 -9.61 2.69
N LEU A 4 -27.11 -8.58 1.91
CA LEU A 4 -26.61 -8.65 0.54
C LEU A 4 -25.19 -8.09 0.51
N ALA A 5 -24.28 -8.81 -0.12
CA ALA A 5 -22.98 -8.30 -0.51
C ALA A 5 -22.84 -8.26 -2.02
N ILE A 6 -22.18 -7.24 -2.52
CA ILE A 6 -21.84 -7.03 -3.92
C ILE A 6 -20.33 -6.92 -4.01
N ASN A 7 -19.73 -7.54 -5.03
CA ASN A 7 -18.32 -7.43 -5.34
C ASN A 7 -18.10 -7.23 -6.83
N LEU A 8 -17.15 -6.38 -7.19
CA LEU A 8 -16.78 -6.05 -8.55
C LEU A 8 -15.45 -6.67 -8.96
N GLY A 9 -15.37 -7.15 -10.16
CA GLY A 9 -14.15 -7.63 -10.80
C GLY A 9 -14.20 -7.52 -12.32
N PRO A 10 -13.10 -7.83 -12.97
CA PRO A 10 -11.78 -8.27 -12.53
C PRO A 10 -10.75 -7.11 -12.48
N ILE A 11 -10.51 -6.56 -11.32
CA ILE A 11 -9.68 -5.36 -11.16
C ILE A 11 -8.21 -5.62 -11.55
N ILE A 12 -7.59 -6.66 -10.97
CA ILE A 12 -6.16 -6.98 -11.18
C ILE A 12 -5.83 -7.21 -12.66
N LYS A 13 -6.70 -7.98 -13.36
CA LYS A 13 -6.52 -8.23 -14.79
C LYS A 13 -6.66 -6.95 -15.62
N THR A 14 -7.51 -6.02 -15.21
CA THR A 14 -7.67 -4.73 -15.89
C THR A 14 -6.44 -3.86 -15.72
N PHE A 15 -5.85 -3.83 -14.54
CA PHE A 15 -4.57 -3.15 -14.32
C PHE A 15 -3.44 -3.71 -15.19
N SER A 16 -3.40 -5.03 -15.43
CA SER A 16 -2.38 -5.66 -16.28
C SER A 16 -2.44 -5.22 -17.75
N MET A 17 -3.56 -4.65 -18.19
CA MET A 17 -3.72 -4.11 -19.54
C MET A 17 -3.11 -2.72 -19.70
N ALA A 18 -2.89 -1.99 -18.60
CA ALA A 18 -2.43 -0.61 -18.59
C ALA A 18 -0.90 -0.50 -18.72
N ARG A 19 -0.43 0.39 -19.60
CA ARG A 19 0.99 0.65 -19.86
C ARG A 19 1.45 2.05 -19.44
N LYS A 20 0.50 2.98 -19.30
CA LYS A 20 0.76 4.39 -18.99
C LYS A 20 -0.05 4.81 -17.76
N PRO A 21 0.39 5.84 -17.01
CA PRO A 21 -0.36 6.33 -15.84
C PRO A 21 -1.83 6.64 -16.13
N LYS A 22 -2.13 7.21 -17.29
CA LYS A 22 -3.50 7.51 -17.72
C LYS A 22 -4.37 6.26 -17.87
N GLU A 23 -3.81 5.22 -18.48
CA GLU A 23 -4.50 3.93 -18.66
C GLU A 23 -4.68 3.22 -17.30
N PHE A 24 -3.67 3.31 -16.44
CA PHE A 24 -3.70 2.74 -15.08
C PHE A 24 -4.75 3.43 -14.21
N TRP A 25 -4.82 4.77 -14.30
CA TRP A 25 -5.87 5.56 -13.69
C TRP A 25 -7.26 5.17 -14.22
N ALA A 26 -7.43 5.08 -15.54
CA ALA A 26 -8.72 4.74 -16.14
C ALA A 26 -9.18 3.33 -15.73
N ALA A 27 -8.24 2.35 -15.69
CA ALA A 27 -8.50 0.99 -15.24
C ALA A 27 -9.02 0.95 -13.79
N SER A 28 -8.49 1.81 -12.91
CA SER A 28 -8.97 1.95 -11.53
C SER A 28 -10.32 2.67 -11.45
N TYR A 29 -10.40 3.83 -12.10
CA TYR A 29 -11.55 4.73 -11.98
C TYR A 29 -12.85 4.09 -12.50
N MET A 30 -12.77 3.23 -13.53
CA MET A 30 -13.94 2.53 -14.05
C MET A 30 -14.66 1.68 -13.00
N PHE A 31 -13.92 0.94 -12.17
CA PHE A 31 -14.55 0.10 -11.13
C PHE A 31 -15.15 0.94 -10.01
N SER A 32 -14.47 1.98 -9.58
CA SER A 32 -15.01 2.90 -8.58
C SER A 32 -16.26 3.62 -9.08
N TYR A 33 -16.27 4.03 -10.36
CA TYR A 33 -17.44 4.64 -10.95
C TYR A 33 -18.60 3.65 -11.18
N LEU A 34 -18.32 2.40 -11.55
CA LEU A 34 -19.34 1.35 -11.63
C LEU A 34 -19.98 1.12 -10.25
N MET A 35 -19.16 1.03 -9.18
CA MET A 35 -19.71 0.94 -7.83
C MET A 35 -20.56 2.16 -7.47
N GLU A 36 -20.12 3.39 -7.83
CA GLU A 36 -20.93 4.59 -7.64
C GLU A 36 -22.29 4.49 -8.34
N CYS A 37 -22.34 4.00 -9.58
CA CYS A 37 -23.59 3.79 -10.31
C CYS A 37 -24.49 2.77 -9.60
N ILE A 38 -23.94 1.66 -9.10
CA ILE A 38 -24.68 0.65 -8.34
C ILE A 38 -25.25 1.27 -7.06
N LEU A 39 -24.42 1.95 -6.27
CA LEU A 39 -24.85 2.62 -5.03
C LEU A 39 -25.98 3.63 -5.31
N ALA A 40 -25.86 4.44 -6.37
CA ALA A 40 -26.86 5.43 -6.76
C ALA A 40 -28.20 4.79 -7.17
N HIS A 41 -28.18 3.61 -7.82
CA HIS A 41 -29.41 2.90 -8.19
C HIS A 41 -30.07 2.23 -6.99
N LEU A 42 -29.28 1.54 -6.15
CA LEU A 42 -29.79 0.86 -4.97
C LEU A 42 -30.29 1.84 -3.89
N GLN A 43 -29.72 3.05 -3.83
CA GLN A 43 -30.23 4.10 -2.91
C GLN A 43 -31.65 4.61 -3.25
N LYS A 44 -32.18 4.32 -4.45
CA LYS A 44 -33.58 4.63 -4.78
C LYS A 44 -34.55 3.74 -3.99
N GLU A 45 -34.08 2.57 -3.58
CA GLU A 45 -34.86 1.51 -2.90
C GLU A 45 -34.64 1.51 -1.36
N LYS A 46 -34.54 2.67 -0.74
CA LYS A 46 -34.26 2.84 0.72
C LYS A 46 -35.24 2.13 1.63
N ASN A 47 -36.46 1.88 1.17
CA ASN A 47 -37.48 1.16 1.94
C ASN A 47 -37.14 -0.33 2.01
N SER A 48 -36.49 -0.87 1.00
CA SER A 48 -36.19 -2.29 0.86
C SER A 48 -34.72 -2.62 1.20
N LEU A 49 -33.81 -1.66 1.02
CA LEU A 49 -32.37 -1.84 1.22
C LEU A 49 -31.79 -0.74 2.12
N GLU A 50 -30.98 -1.13 3.08
CA GLU A 50 -30.21 -0.21 3.92
C GLU A 50 -28.71 -0.44 3.69
N LEU A 51 -28.01 0.60 3.22
CA LEU A 51 -26.57 0.54 2.96
C LEU A 51 -25.80 0.52 4.30
N ILE A 52 -24.97 -0.51 4.47
CA ILE A 52 -24.11 -0.67 5.64
C ILE A 52 -22.73 -0.11 5.34
N SER A 53 -22.15 -0.45 4.18
CA SER A 53 -20.81 -0.03 3.72
C SER A 53 -20.71 -0.21 2.20
N PRO A 54 -19.98 0.67 1.47
CA PRO A 54 -19.34 1.90 1.94
C PRO A 54 -20.35 3.02 2.26
N ALA A 55 -19.90 4.07 2.93
CA ALA A 55 -20.72 5.28 3.05
C ALA A 55 -20.92 5.89 1.64
N TYR A 56 -22.17 6.33 1.38
CA TYR A 56 -22.52 6.96 0.10
C TYR A 56 -23.15 8.32 0.35
N GLU A 57 -22.41 9.37 0.07
CA GLU A 57 -22.87 10.74 0.16
C GLU A 57 -23.29 11.25 -1.22
N LYS A 58 -24.55 11.66 -1.36
CA LYS A 58 -25.08 12.22 -2.60
C LYS A 58 -24.38 13.50 -3.02
N GLU A 59 -23.77 14.20 -2.05
CA GLU A 59 -22.98 15.43 -2.22
C GLU A 59 -21.68 15.23 -3.00
N ASN A 60 -21.23 13.98 -3.18
CA ASN A 60 -20.08 13.67 -4.03
C ASN A 60 -20.27 14.11 -5.50
N LYS A 61 -21.52 14.34 -5.96
CA LYS A 61 -21.77 14.93 -7.28
C LYS A 61 -21.39 16.39 -7.37
N GLU A 62 -21.53 17.17 -6.30
CA GLU A 62 -21.14 18.60 -6.26
C GLU A 62 -19.62 18.76 -6.14
N ARG A 63 -18.93 17.72 -5.67
CA ARG A 63 -17.45 17.68 -5.60
C ARG A 63 -16.81 17.44 -6.96
N LYS A 64 -17.53 16.87 -7.93
CA LYS A 64 -17.05 16.63 -9.29
C LYS A 64 -16.98 17.97 -10.03
N GLY A 65 -15.81 18.32 -10.54
CA GLY A 65 -15.57 19.53 -11.32
C GLY A 65 -15.04 20.73 -10.54
N ASN A 66 -14.94 20.69 -9.22
CA ASN A 66 -14.21 21.69 -8.46
C ASN A 66 -12.72 21.29 -8.38
N GLU A 67 -11.85 21.97 -9.13
CA GLU A 67 -10.41 21.67 -9.21
C GLU A 67 -9.68 21.76 -7.85
N GLU A 68 -10.22 22.52 -6.90
CA GLU A 68 -9.70 22.64 -5.55
C GLU A 68 -10.01 21.39 -4.69
N ASN A 69 -10.95 20.54 -5.12
CA ASN A 69 -11.29 19.33 -4.39
C ASN A 69 -10.21 18.25 -4.63
N PRO A 70 -9.49 17.80 -3.59
CA PRO A 70 -8.41 16.82 -3.71
C PRO A 70 -8.85 15.44 -4.20
N LEU A 71 -10.15 15.11 -4.12
CA LEU A 71 -10.72 13.85 -4.59
C LEU A 71 -11.15 13.87 -6.08
N VAL A 72 -11.07 15.02 -6.74
CA VAL A 72 -11.37 15.07 -8.18
C VAL A 72 -10.46 14.11 -8.94
N GLY A 73 -11.07 13.21 -9.70
CA GLY A 73 -10.36 12.21 -10.49
C GLY A 73 -9.79 11.03 -9.71
N VAL A 74 -10.14 10.85 -8.44
CA VAL A 74 -9.70 9.70 -7.63
C VAL A 74 -10.85 8.68 -7.50
N GLY A 75 -10.54 7.40 -7.61
CA GLY A 75 -11.48 6.32 -7.30
C GLY A 75 -11.70 6.23 -5.78
N LEU A 76 -12.96 6.41 -5.33
CA LEU A 76 -13.30 6.51 -3.90
C LEU A 76 -14.04 5.28 -3.36
N TYR A 77 -14.79 4.61 -4.24
CA TYR A 77 -15.61 3.50 -3.80
C TYR A 77 -14.86 2.19 -3.93
N PRO A 78 -14.86 1.36 -2.87
CA PRO A 78 -14.26 0.03 -2.91
C PRO A 78 -15.04 -0.88 -3.87
N ASP A 79 -14.44 -2.01 -4.18
CA ASP A 79 -15.04 -3.06 -5.00
C ASP A 79 -16.18 -3.81 -4.31
N ARG A 80 -16.34 -3.65 -2.98
CA ARG A 80 -17.35 -4.34 -2.18
C ARG A 80 -18.34 -3.38 -1.55
N ALA A 81 -19.63 -3.78 -1.59
CA ALA A 81 -20.70 -3.08 -0.89
C ALA A 81 -21.59 -4.07 -0.13
N PHE A 82 -22.11 -3.63 1.03
CA PHE A 82 -22.94 -4.45 1.94
C PHE A 82 -24.21 -3.73 2.29
N TYR A 83 -25.33 -4.46 2.23
CA TYR A 83 -26.68 -3.98 2.50
C TYR A 83 -27.42 -4.90 3.47
N ALA A 84 -28.26 -4.32 4.32
CA ALA A 84 -29.32 -5.05 5.00
C ALA A 84 -30.57 -5.05 4.11
N VAL A 85 -31.20 -6.22 3.91
CA VAL A 85 -32.39 -6.40 3.09
C VAL A 85 -33.62 -6.40 4.00
N LYS A 86 -34.45 -5.37 3.88
CA LYS A 86 -35.68 -5.18 4.67
C LYS A 86 -36.90 -5.80 4.01
N GLN A 87 -36.93 -5.78 2.66
CA GLN A 87 -38.03 -6.33 1.85
C GLN A 87 -37.42 -7.04 0.63
N GLU A 88 -38.14 -8.04 0.11
CA GLU A 88 -37.73 -8.71 -1.12
C GLU A 88 -37.77 -7.75 -2.32
N ILE A 89 -36.70 -7.80 -3.10
CA ILE A 89 -36.51 -6.94 -4.27
C ILE A 89 -35.71 -7.69 -5.32
N ASP A 90 -35.97 -7.39 -6.58
CA ASP A 90 -35.20 -7.92 -7.71
C ASP A 90 -33.88 -7.17 -7.86
N ILE A 91 -32.86 -7.66 -7.15
CA ILE A 91 -31.50 -7.11 -7.16
C ILE A 91 -30.88 -7.19 -8.55
N ASN A 92 -31.14 -8.28 -9.32
CA ASN A 92 -30.52 -8.49 -10.63
C ASN A 92 -30.97 -7.42 -11.61
N SER A 93 -32.25 -7.06 -11.61
CA SER A 93 -32.78 -5.98 -12.47
C SER A 93 -32.12 -4.63 -12.13
N LEU A 94 -31.96 -4.30 -10.84
CA LEU A 94 -31.37 -3.05 -10.42
C LEU A 94 -29.87 -2.97 -10.78
N LEU A 95 -29.13 -4.07 -10.66
CA LEU A 95 -27.72 -4.14 -11.05
C LEU A 95 -27.54 -4.03 -12.57
N GLU A 96 -28.44 -4.66 -13.34
CA GLU A 96 -28.44 -4.55 -14.79
C GLU A 96 -28.73 -3.11 -15.26
N ASP A 97 -29.64 -2.41 -14.60
CA ASP A 97 -29.94 -0.99 -14.91
C ASP A 97 -28.79 -0.08 -14.51
N ALA A 98 -28.11 -0.37 -13.40
CA ALA A 98 -26.88 0.34 -13.02
C ALA A 98 -25.76 0.13 -14.04
N LEU A 99 -25.58 -1.10 -14.54
CA LEU A 99 -24.58 -1.43 -15.56
C LEU A 99 -24.88 -0.74 -16.89
N LYS A 100 -26.15 -0.70 -17.32
CA LYS A 100 -26.56 0.03 -18.53
C LYS A 100 -26.30 1.53 -18.40
N SER A 101 -26.64 2.12 -17.24
CA SER A 101 -26.35 3.53 -16.98
C SER A 101 -24.85 3.81 -17.02
N PHE A 102 -24.05 2.98 -16.35
CA PHE A 102 -22.60 3.06 -16.38
C PHE A 102 -22.05 2.97 -17.82
N ALA A 103 -22.43 1.95 -18.58
CA ALA A 103 -21.97 1.74 -19.95
C ALA A 103 -22.32 2.93 -20.87
N LYS A 104 -23.52 3.49 -20.72
CA LYS A 104 -23.94 4.70 -21.42
C LYS A 104 -23.06 5.90 -21.08
N ASP A 105 -22.82 6.14 -19.80
CA ASP A 105 -22.07 7.30 -19.31
C ASP A 105 -20.61 7.28 -19.79
N ILE A 106 -19.99 6.09 -19.79
CA ILE A 106 -18.62 5.92 -20.28
C ILE A 106 -18.52 5.70 -21.80
N VAL A 107 -19.64 5.67 -22.51
CA VAL A 107 -19.71 5.43 -23.97
C VAL A 107 -19.04 4.08 -24.34
N LEU A 108 -19.43 3.03 -23.63
CA LEU A 108 -19.04 1.65 -23.89
C LEU A 108 -20.27 0.85 -24.32
N ASP A 109 -20.10 -0.11 -25.22
CA ASP A 109 -21.16 -1.03 -25.59
C ASP A 109 -21.65 -1.83 -24.38
N VAL A 110 -22.98 -1.97 -24.21
CA VAL A 110 -23.58 -2.61 -23.02
C VAL A 110 -23.25 -4.10 -22.97
N ASP A 111 -23.15 -4.79 -24.10
CA ASP A 111 -22.81 -6.21 -24.12
C ASP A 111 -21.34 -6.42 -23.81
N VAL A 112 -20.46 -5.54 -24.29
CA VAL A 112 -19.05 -5.52 -23.87
C VAL A 112 -18.94 -5.29 -22.37
N ALA A 113 -19.69 -4.32 -21.81
CA ALA A 113 -19.69 -4.05 -20.39
C ALA A 113 -20.16 -5.27 -19.57
N ARG A 114 -21.26 -5.90 -20.01
CA ARG A 114 -21.83 -7.11 -19.35
C ARG A 114 -20.87 -8.30 -19.38
N ASN A 115 -20.16 -8.50 -20.48
CA ASN A 115 -19.23 -9.61 -20.63
C ASN A 115 -17.92 -9.36 -19.86
N PHE A 116 -17.52 -8.09 -19.68
CA PHE A 116 -16.26 -7.75 -19.03
C PHE A 116 -16.38 -7.57 -17.51
N PHE A 117 -17.34 -6.74 -17.05
CA PHE A 117 -17.48 -6.42 -15.64
C PHE A 117 -18.27 -7.51 -14.92
N ARG A 118 -17.64 -8.13 -13.94
CA ARG A 118 -18.29 -9.11 -13.09
C ARG A 118 -18.90 -8.42 -11.89
N ILE A 119 -20.21 -8.45 -11.78
CA ILE A 119 -20.93 -8.04 -10.59
C ILE A 119 -21.35 -9.32 -9.86
N MET A 120 -20.66 -9.65 -8.78
CA MET A 120 -20.91 -10.84 -7.98
C MET A 120 -21.77 -10.48 -6.79
N THR A 121 -22.79 -11.28 -6.48
CA THR A 121 -23.69 -11.04 -5.36
C THR A 121 -23.83 -12.28 -4.48
N VAL A 122 -23.90 -12.05 -3.17
CA VAL A 122 -24.24 -13.08 -2.18
C VAL A 122 -25.30 -12.51 -1.25
N CYS A 123 -26.38 -13.24 -1.01
CA CYS A 123 -27.43 -12.86 -0.07
C CYS A 123 -27.67 -14.00 0.93
N GLN A 124 -27.45 -13.73 2.22
CA GLN A 124 -27.60 -14.73 3.30
C GLN A 124 -28.16 -14.09 4.58
N GLU A 125 -28.66 -14.93 5.49
CA GLU A 125 -29.17 -14.49 6.78
C GLU A 125 -28.07 -14.55 7.87
N TYR A 126 -27.98 -13.46 8.64
CA TYR A 126 -27.07 -13.35 9.78
C TYR A 126 -27.75 -12.64 10.96
N PRO A 127 -27.28 -12.91 12.20
CA PRO A 127 -27.81 -12.26 13.39
C PRO A 127 -27.51 -10.76 13.47
N SER A 128 -26.32 -10.32 13.01
CA SER A 128 -25.85 -8.94 13.05
C SER A 128 -25.12 -8.52 11.77
N SER A 129 -24.90 -7.22 11.61
CA SER A 129 -24.17 -6.67 10.46
C SER A 129 -22.69 -7.05 10.46
N SER A 130 -22.05 -7.12 11.63
CA SER A 130 -20.65 -7.53 11.75
C SER A 130 -20.44 -9.00 11.36
N GLU A 131 -21.33 -9.90 11.83
CA GLU A 131 -21.31 -11.30 11.43
C GLU A 131 -21.61 -11.49 9.93
N ALA A 132 -22.53 -10.68 9.39
CA ALA A 132 -22.83 -10.69 7.97
C ALA A 132 -21.61 -10.31 7.13
N ILE A 133 -20.89 -9.23 7.45
CA ILE A 133 -19.68 -8.84 6.72
C ILE A 133 -18.62 -9.95 6.78
N ALA A 134 -18.40 -10.53 7.96
CA ALA A 134 -17.44 -11.62 8.13
C ALA A 134 -17.76 -12.86 7.26
N GLY A 135 -19.04 -13.26 7.22
CA GLY A 135 -19.47 -14.41 6.46
C GLY A 135 -19.54 -14.14 4.94
N LEU A 136 -20.11 -13.01 4.56
CA LEU A 136 -20.27 -12.63 3.15
C LEU A 136 -18.92 -12.36 2.46
N ASN A 137 -17.96 -11.77 3.15
CA ASN A 137 -16.60 -11.62 2.58
C ASN A 137 -15.99 -12.97 2.21
N LYS A 138 -16.09 -13.98 3.07
CA LYS A 138 -15.59 -15.33 2.75
C LYS A 138 -16.29 -15.94 1.54
N ALA A 139 -17.60 -15.71 1.42
CA ALA A 139 -18.36 -16.20 0.28
C ALA A 139 -17.96 -15.48 -1.03
N LEU A 140 -17.75 -14.16 -0.98
CA LEU A 140 -17.25 -13.37 -2.10
C LEU A 140 -15.84 -13.80 -2.52
N ASP A 141 -14.94 -14.05 -1.57
CA ASP A 141 -13.58 -14.54 -1.84
C ASP A 141 -13.62 -15.87 -2.62
N VAL A 142 -14.56 -16.78 -2.29
CA VAL A 142 -14.76 -18.03 -3.04
C VAL A 142 -15.25 -17.76 -4.47
N LEU A 143 -16.16 -16.79 -4.65
CA LEU A 143 -16.65 -16.42 -5.98
C LEU A 143 -15.55 -15.80 -6.86
N GLU A 144 -14.62 -15.07 -6.27
CA GLU A 144 -13.47 -14.49 -6.99
C GLU A 144 -12.51 -15.54 -7.55
N LEU A 145 -12.43 -16.72 -6.94
CA LEU A 145 -11.60 -17.83 -7.46
C LEU A 145 -12.07 -18.36 -8.81
N ASN A 146 -13.35 -18.15 -9.14
CA ASN A 146 -13.89 -18.51 -10.46
C ASN A 146 -13.33 -17.58 -11.53
N GLN A 147 -12.32 -18.03 -12.26
CA GLN A 147 -11.76 -17.27 -13.38
C GLN A 147 -12.70 -17.33 -14.57
N VAL A 148 -13.03 -16.16 -15.14
CA VAL A 148 -13.74 -16.06 -16.42
C VAL A 148 -12.72 -15.80 -17.51
N ALA A 149 -12.78 -16.60 -18.56
CA ALA A 149 -12.11 -16.30 -19.82
C ALA A 149 -12.97 -15.32 -20.62
N TRP A 150 -12.39 -14.22 -21.08
CA TRP A 150 -13.05 -13.32 -22.02
C TRP A 150 -12.83 -13.81 -23.44
N ASP A 151 -13.81 -13.57 -24.30
CA ASP A 151 -13.60 -13.64 -25.73
C ASP A 151 -12.63 -12.52 -26.19
N SER A 152 -12.03 -12.72 -27.37
CA SER A 152 -11.07 -11.77 -27.94
C SER A 152 -11.68 -10.38 -28.19
N ASP A 153 -12.94 -10.34 -28.57
CA ASP A 153 -13.61 -9.09 -28.95
C ASP A 153 -13.89 -8.21 -27.74
N THR A 154 -14.35 -8.81 -26.63
CA THR A 154 -14.50 -8.13 -25.32
C THR A 154 -13.16 -7.60 -24.82
N PHE A 155 -12.11 -8.43 -24.85
CA PHE A 155 -10.78 -8.01 -24.42
C PHE A 155 -10.25 -6.85 -25.25
N ASP A 156 -10.33 -6.95 -26.57
CA ASP A 156 -9.85 -5.90 -27.50
C ASP A 156 -10.65 -4.60 -27.36
N ALA A 157 -11.97 -4.69 -27.13
CA ALA A 157 -12.81 -3.51 -26.91
C ALA A 157 -12.37 -2.72 -25.68
N ILE A 158 -12.14 -3.41 -24.55
CA ILE A 158 -11.66 -2.78 -23.30
C ILE A 158 -10.25 -2.23 -23.46
N LEU A 159 -9.35 -2.98 -24.09
CA LEU A 159 -7.99 -2.52 -24.36
C LEU A 159 -7.99 -1.25 -25.23
N LYS A 160 -8.80 -1.20 -26.28
CA LYS A 160 -9.01 -0.01 -27.11
C LYS A 160 -9.59 1.15 -26.30
N TYR A 161 -10.53 0.87 -25.40
CA TYR A 161 -11.12 1.87 -24.52
C TYR A 161 -10.06 2.50 -23.60
N LEU A 162 -9.26 1.69 -22.90
CA LEU A 162 -8.19 2.18 -22.03
C LEU A 162 -7.14 3.01 -22.78
N ARG A 163 -6.78 2.61 -24.02
CA ARG A 163 -5.84 3.35 -24.86
C ARG A 163 -6.35 4.72 -25.29
N LYS A 164 -7.67 4.95 -25.34
CA LYS A 164 -8.25 6.30 -25.56
C LYS A 164 -7.91 7.28 -24.43
N ALA A 165 -7.53 6.80 -23.24
CA ALA A 165 -7.07 7.64 -22.14
C ALA A 165 -5.91 8.58 -22.52
N ASN A 166 -5.18 8.24 -23.59
CA ASN A 166 -4.10 9.09 -24.10
C ASN A 166 -4.58 10.28 -24.95
N THR A 167 -5.85 10.32 -25.36
CA THR A 167 -6.43 11.37 -26.20
C THR A 167 -7.70 11.94 -25.57
N ASN A 168 -8.84 11.31 -25.81
CA ASN A 168 -10.14 11.72 -25.27
C ASN A 168 -10.82 10.47 -24.71
N LEU A 169 -11.14 10.50 -23.42
CA LEU A 169 -11.83 9.41 -22.74
C LEU A 169 -13.09 9.96 -22.04
N PRO A 170 -14.28 9.35 -22.25
CA PRO A 170 -15.51 9.83 -21.60
C PRO A 170 -15.42 9.92 -20.08
N LEU A 171 -14.59 9.07 -19.44
CA LEU A 171 -14.30 9.14 -18.00
C LEU A 171 -13.73 10.48 -17.56
N TYR A 172 -13.04 11.26 -18.43
CA TYR A 172 -12.55 12.58 -18.06
C TYR A 172 -13.69 13.55 -17.74
N LYS A 173 -14.78 13.49 -18.52
CA LYS A 173 -15.98 14.29 -18.24
C LYS A 173 -16.59 13.96 -16.90
N ILE A 174 -16.63 12.67 -16.58
CA ILE A 174 -17.19 12.16 -15.31
C ILE A 174 -16.30 12.54 -14.14
N ALA A 175 -15.00 12.32 -14.27
CA ALA A 175 -14.04 12.48 -13.19
C ALA A 175 -13.65 13.95 -12.96
N PHE A 176 -13.49 14.75 -14.02
CA PHE A 176 -12.89 16.08 -13.99
C PHE A 176 -13.78 17.17 -14.56
N ASN A 177 -14.97 16.84 -15.04
CA ASN A 177 -15.86 17.74 -15.80
C ASN A 177 -15.16 18.40 -17.02
N LYS A 178 -14.24 17.69 -17.65
CA LYS A 178 -13.45 18.14 -18.83
C LYS A 178 -13.48 17.07 -19.91
N ASP A 179 -13.51 17.47 -21.17
CA ASP A 179 -13.44 16.52 -22.30
C ASP A 179 -12.05 15.87 -22.41
N TYR A 180 -11.01 16.57 -21.96
CA TYR A 180 -9.65 16.08 -21.88
C TYR A 180 -8.99 16.53 -20.58
N TYR A 181 -8.25 15.64 -19.95
CA TYR A 181 -7.45 15.92 -18.76
C TYR A 181 -6.01 15.38 -18.93
N SER A 182 -5.03 16.21 -18.60
CA SER A 182 -3.63 15.81 -18.69
C SER A 182 -3.19 15.16 -17.39
N ILE A 183 -3.18 13.82 -17.40
CA ILE A 183 -2.50 13.05 -16.35
C ILE A 183 -1.03 12.96 -16.75
N GLY A 184 -0.13 13.32 -15.86
CA GLY A 184 1.30 13.34 -16.09
C GLY A 184 1.88 11.98 -16.49
N THR A 185 2.95 11.98 -17.27
CA THR A 185 3.76 10.82 -17.57
C THR A 185 4.58 10.41 -16.35
N LEU A 186 5.11 9.19 -16.33
CA LEU A 186 6.03 8.77 -15.25
C LEU A 186 7.26 9.67 -15.17
N GLU A 187 7.75 10.19 -16.31
CA GLU A 187 8.88 11.12 -16.36
C GLU A 187 8.53 12.48 -15.73
N GLU A 188 7.35 13.05 -16.05
CA GLU A 188 6.89 14.29 -15.45
C GLU A 188 6.70 14.14 -13.93
N ILE A 189 6.16 13.01 -13.47
CA ILE A 189 6.04 12.73 -12.03
C ILE A 189 7.42 12.58 -11.39
N ALA A 190 8.34 11.83 -11.99
CA ALA A 190 9.70 11.65 -11.48
C ALA A 190 10.44 12.98 -11.30
N ARG A 191 10.18 13.93 -12.18
CA ARG A 191 10.82 15.27 -12.23
C ARG A 191 9.99 16.37 -11.58
N ALA A 192 8.96 16.05 -10.82
CA ALA A 192 8.07 17.04 -10.22
C ALA A 192 8.80 18.09 -9.36
N ASN A 193 9.95 17.75 -8.77
CA ASN A 193 10.80 18.65 -7.98
C ASN A 193 12.02 19.15 -8.76
N ALA A 194 12.15 18.88 -10.05
CA ALA A 194 13.31 19.31 -10.84
C ALA A 194 13.40 20.85 -10.89
N LYS A 195 14.57 21.35 -10.49
CA LYS A 195 14.92 22.78 -10.53
C LYS A 195 16.16 22.94 -11.42
N GLN A 196 17.12 23.73 -10.98
CA GLN A 196 18.37 23.98 -11.71
C GLN A 196 19.38 22.82 -11.64
N ILE A 197 19.28 21.96 -10.62
CA ILE A 197 20.20 20.84 -10.40
C ILE A 197 19.43 19.53 -10.63
N ASP A 198 19.95 18.68 -11.50
CA ASP A 198 19.42 17.34 -11.74
C ASP A 198 20.03 16.33 -10.76
N TYR A 199 19.17 15.60 -10.07
CA TYR A 199 19.57 14.50 -9.19
C TYR A 199 19.25 13.12 -9.82
N SER A 200 20.07 12.14 -9.53
CA SER A 200 19.92 10.78 -10.08
C SER A 200 18.54 10.15 -9.78
N TYR A 201 17.94 10.44 -8.63
CA TYR A 201 16.60 9.96 -8.27
C TYR A 201 15.46 10.56 -9.11
N GLN A 202 15.67 11.70 -9.78
CA GLN A 202 14.67 12.35 -10.65
C GLN A 202 14.39 11.58 -11.95
N ARG A 203 15.11 10.48 -12.16
CA ARG A 203 14.83 9.49 -13.21
C ARG A 203 14.01 8.29 -12.70
N TYR A 204 13.52 8.34 -11.45
CA TYR A 204 12.80 7.25 -10.80
C TYR A 204 11.48 7.75 -10.21
N VAL A 205 10.52 6.82 -10.17
CA VAL A 205 9.22 7.03 -9.53
C VAL A 205 8.99 5.96 -8.47
N CYS A 206 8.18 6.32 -7.49
CA CYS A 206 7.67 5.40 -6.49
C CYS A 206 6.25 4.99 -6.87
N ILE A 207 6.00 3.69 -7.02
CA ILE A 207 4.65 3.13 -7.00
C ILE A 207 4.40 2.68 -5.57
N VAL A 208 3.38 3.22 -4.95
CA VAL A 208 3.07 2.95 -3.55
C VAL A 208 1.69 2.34 -3.45
N GLN A 209 1.63 1.16 -2.85
CA GLN A 209 0.39 0.57 -2.41
C GLN A 209 0.39 0.48 -0.89
N ALA A 210 -0.69 0.97 -0.26
CA ALA A 210 -0.87 0.92 1.17
C ALA A 210 -2.23 0.31 1.51
N ASP A 211 -2.33 -0.31 2.68
CA ASP A 211 -3.56 -0.96 3.14
C ASP A 211 -3.60 -0.96 4.67
N GLY A 212 -4.80 -0.72 5.20
CA GLY A 212 -5.07 -0.68 6.64
C GLY A 212 -4.87 -2.06 7.30
N ASP A 213 -4.26 -2.04 8.47
CA ASP A 213 -3.98 -3.25 9.21
C ASP A 213 -5.17 -3.67 10.08
N CYS A 214 -5.42 -4.97 10.13
CA CYS A 214 -6.47 -5.59 10.95
C CYS A 214 -7.91 -5.19 10.58
N MET A 215 -8.16 -4.60 9.40
CA MET A 215 -9.48 -4.11 9.00
C MET A 215 -10.56 -5.19 9.02
N GLY A 216 -10.24 -6.40 8.53
CA GLY A 216 -11.19 -7.52 8.58
C GLY A 216 -11.64 -7.86 10.00
N LYS A 217 -10.74 -7.79 11.00
CA LYS A 217 -11.08 -7.99 12.42
C LYS A 217 -11.95 -6.86 12.99
N ILE A 218 -11.66 -5.63 12.56
CA ILE A 218 -12.38 -4.44 13.01
C ILE A 218 -13.81 -4.49 12.50
N VAL A 219 -14.03 -4.60 11.17
CA VAL A 219 -15.37 -4.54 10.57
C VAL A 219 -16.26 -5.73 10.94
N SER A 220 -15.67 -6.87 11.31
CA SER A 220 -16.38 -8.06 11.80
C SER A 220 -16.61 -8.06 13.30
N SER A 221 -16.13 -7.05 14.02
CA SER A 221 -16.29 -6.95 15.48
C SER A 221 -17.71 -6.49 15.87
N LYS A 222 -18.27 -7.05 16.95
CA LYS A 222 -19.56 -6.64 17.49
C LYS A 222 -19.62 -5.16 17.90
N GLN A 223 -18.49 -4.58 18.27
CA GLN A 223 -18.39 -3.15 18.62
C GLN A 223 -18.69 -2.24 17.41
N MET A 224 -18.61 -2.79 16.19
CA MET A 224 -18.90 -2.07 14.93
C MET A 224 -20.37 -2.17 14.50
N ASP A 225 -21.19 -2.99 15.12
CA ASP A 225 -22.63 -3.07 14.80
C ASP A 225 -23.29 -1.69 14.90
N GLY A 226 -23.96 -1.28 13.82
CA GLY A 226 -24.59 0.05 13.69
C GLY A 226 -23.63 1.22 13.49
N LYS A 227 -22.32 0.99 13.42
CA LYS A 227 -21.30 2.05 13.26
C LYS A 227 -20.50 1.95 11.96
N LEU A 228 -20.73 0.93 11.15
CA LEU A 228 -19.96 0.65 9.94
C LEU A 228 -20.04 1.77 8.90
N ASN A 229 -21.19 2.41 8.78
CA ASN A 229 -21.38 3.54 7.87
C ASN A 229 -20.58 4.79 8.34
N ASP A 230 -20.63 5.13 9.64
CA ASP A 230 -19.80 6.21 10.22
C ASP A 230 -18.30 5.92 10.07
N PHE A 231 -17.89 4.66 10.33
CA PHE A 231 -16.52 4.25 10.13
C PHE A 231 -16.07 4.40 8.66
N SER A 232 -16.90 3.97 7.71
CA SER A 232 -16.63 4.15 6.28
C SER A 232 -16.54 5.63 5.88
N SER A 233 -17.39 6.50 6.44
CA SER A 233 -17.30 7.96 6.21
C SER A 233 -15.96 8.54 6.68
N ARG A 234 -15.44 8.05 7.80
CA ARG A 234 -14.12 8.45 8.33
C ARG A 234 -12.97 7.99 7.43
N LEU A 235 -13.06 6.77 6.89
CA LEU A 235 -12.10 6.27 5.93
C LEU A 235 -12.09 7.10 4.63
N ILE A 236 -13.25 7.52 4.14
CA ILE A 236 -13.34 8.43 2.98
C ILE A 236 -12.70 9.79 3.32
N ALA A 237 -12.92 10.33 4.52
CA ALA A 237 -12.28 11.57 4.95
C ALA A 237 -10.74 11.43 5.04
N PHE A 238 -10.25 10.30 5.55
CA PHE A 238 -8.82 9.97 5.52
C PHE A 238 -8.28 9.92 4.08
N GLY A 239 -8.96 9.22 3.17
CA GLY A 239 -8.60 9.16 1.75
C GLY A 239 -8.49 10.57 1.12
N ASN A 240 -9.41 11.48 1.48
CA ASN A 240 -9.36 12.89 1.07
C ASN A 240 -8.07 13.58 1.56
N ASP A 241 -7.79 13.50 2.85
CA ASP A 241 -6.61 14.11 3.48
C ASP A 241 -5.31 13.54 2.87
N ALA A 242 -5.27 12.23 2.60
CA ALA A 242 -4.14 11.56 1.97
C ALA A 242 -3.94 12.00 0.51
N CYS A 243 -5.01 12.04 -0.30
CA CYS A 243 -4.95 12.48 -1.70
C CYS A 243 -4.49 13.92 -1.83
N GLN A 244 -4.97 14.83 -0.96
CA GLN A 244 -4.51 16.21 -0.92
C GLN A 244 -2.99 16.28 -0.70
N ARG A 245 -2.50 15.50 0.25
CA ARG A 245 -1.07 15.48 0.56
C ARG A 245 -0.23 14.88 -0.56
N ILE A 246 -0.68 13.78 -1.18
CA ILE A 246 -0.02 13.14 -2.32
C ILE A 246 0.09 14.13 -3.49
N LYS A 247 -1.00 14.85 -3.83
CA LYS A 247 -0.99 15.86 -4.90
C LYS A 247 -0.03 17.03 -4.58
N ALA A 248 -0.04 17.53 -3.34
CA ALA A 248 0.88 18.59 -2.90
C ALA A 248 2.35 18.16 -2.95
N PHE A 249 2.63 16.85 -2.78
CA PHE A 249 3.97 16.29 -2.94
C PHE A 249 4.43 16.19 -4.41
N GLY A 250 3.53 16.35 -5.37
CA GLY A 250 3.76 16.16 -6.80
C GLY A 250 3.42 14.75 -7.29
N GLY A 251 2.70 13.97 -6.49
CA GLY A 251 2.25 12.63 -6.83
C GLY A 251 0.87 12.59 -7.51
N LEU A 252 0.54 11.44 -8.03
CA LEU A 252 -0.71 11.10 -8.70
C LEU A 252 -1.45 10.03 -7.88
N PRO A 253 -2.49 10.39 -7.09
CA PRO A 253 -3.35 9.39 -6.49
C PRO A 253 -4.17 8.68 -7.58
N ILE A 254 -4.16 7.35 -7.53
CA ILE A 254 -4.90 6.48 -8.46
C ILE A 254 -6.21 6.02 -7.80
N TYR A 255 -6.11 5.58 -6.54
CA TYR A 255 -7.20 5.04 -5.78
C TYR A 255 -7.06 5.38 -4.29
N ALA A 256 -8.18 5.72 -3.65
CA ALA A 256 -8.27 5.98 -2.22
C ALA A 256 -9.66 5.55 -1.73
N GLY A 257 -9.89 4.24 -1.64
CA GLY A 257 -11.18 3.67 -1.26
C GLY A 257 -11.07 2.87 0.03
N GLY A 258 -11.80 3.29 1.04
CA GLY A 258 -11.70 2.66 2.35
C GLY A 258 -10.36 2.92 3.01
N ASP A 259 -9.68 1.84 3.36
CA ASP A 259 -8.34 1.82 3.96
C ASP A 259 -7.20 1.61 2.94
N ASP A 260 -7.55 1.41 1.67
CA ASP A 260 -6.60 1.18 0.58
C ASP A 260 -6.18 2.49 -0.09
N LEU A 261 -4.87 2.63 -0.33
CA LEU A 261 -4.30 3.70 -1.15
C LEU A 261 -3.42 3.11 -2.24
N LEU A 262 -3.58 3.63 -3.46
CA LEU A 262 -2.66 3.38 -4.57
C LEU A 262 -2.30 4.70 -5.22
N PHE A 263 -1.00 5.02 -5.29
CA PHE A 263 -0.53 6.25 -5.91
C PHE A 263 0.86 6.11 -6.54
N ILE A 264 1.17 7.04 -7.44
CA ILE A 264 2.48 7.20 -8.05
C ILE A 264 3.07 8.51 -7.52
N ALA A 265 4.32 8.52 -7.10
CA ALA A 265 4.94 9.71 -6.55
C ALA A 265 6.41 9.85 -7.00
N PRO A 266 6.98 11.08 -6.99
CA PRO A 266 8.42 11.25 -7.11
C PRO A 266 9.14 10.69 -5.89
N VAL A 267 10.43 10.39 -6.02
CA VAL A 267 11.26 9.96 -4.86
C VAL A 267 11.40 11.09 -3.84
N CYS A 268 11.54 12.31 -4.32
CA CYS A 268 11.49 13.53 -3.52
C CYS A 268 10.46 14.50 -4.10
N GLY A 269 9.61 15.03 -3.24
CA GLY A 269 8.49 15.88 -3.61
C GLY A 269 8.86 17.34 -3.87
N THR A 270 7.88 18.10 -4.32
CA THR A 270 7.99 19.55 -4.60
C THR A 270 8.31 20.37 -3.35
N ASP A 271 7.99 19.85 -2.17
CA ASP A 271 8.28 20.44 -0.85
C ASP A 271 9.67 20.08 -0.30
N GLY A 272 10.45 19.31 -1.04
CA GLY A 272 11.80 18.88 -0.65
C GLY A 272 11.85 17.71 0.32
N LYS A 273 10.71 17.14 0.72
CA LYS A 273 10.66 15.90 1.50
C LYS A 273 10.83 14.69 0.60
N ASN A 274 11.36 13.60 1.14
CA ASN A 274 11.44 12.32 0.44
C ASN A 274 10.14 11.50 0.61
N ILE A 275 10.05 10.38 -0.09
CA ILE A 275 8.87 9.49 -0.07
C ILE A 275 8.54 8.98 1.34
N LEU A 276 9.53 8.76 2.22
CA LEU A 276 9.30 8.33 3.60
C LEU A 276 8.65 9.43 4.43
N GLY A 277 9.06 10.68 4.21
CA GLY A 277 8.42 11.85 4.82
C GLY A 277 6.95 11.98 4.40
N LEU A 278 6.62 11.72 3.12
CA LEU A 278 5.22 11.66 2.67
C LEU A 278 4.43 10.57 3.40
N ILE A 279 5.01 9.37 3.55
CA ILE A 279 4.37 8.25 4.25
C ILE A 279 4.12 8.60 5.71
N GLY A 280 5.09 9.23 6.40
CA GLY A 280 4.91 9.70 7.76
C GLY A 280 3.72 10.65 7.91
N GLU A 281 3.57 11.60 7.00
CA GLU A 281 2.45 12.53 7.02
C GLU A 281 1.09 11.87 6.69
N ILE A 282 1.07 10.85 5.84
CA ILE A 282 -0.14 10.04 5.62
C ILE A 282 -0.49 9.25 6.89
N ASP A 283 0.49 8.69 7.57
CA ASP A 283 0.30 8.00 8.85
C ASP A 283 -0.26 8.92 9.95
N GLU A 284 0.19 10.17 10.02
CA GLU A 284 -0.37 11.18 10.94
C GLU A 284 -1.86 11.43 10.66
N LYS A 285 -2.26 11.46 9.39
CA LYS A 285 -3.68 11.61 9.02
C LYS A 285 -4.50 10.38 9.40
N TYR A 286 -3.91 9.18 9.31
CA TYR A 286 -4.54 7.93 9.71
C TYR A 286 -4.72 7.81 11.23
N GLN A 287 -4.08 8.66 12.03
CA GLN A 287 -4.22 8.66 13.50
C GLN A 287 -5.68 8.82 13.94
N LYS A 288 -6.49 9.62 13.22
CA LYS A 288 -7.92 9.78 13.50
C LYS A 288 -8.71 8.46 13.42
N ILE A 289 -8.29 7.56 12.52
CA ILE A 289 -8.89 6.21 12.39
C ILE A 289 -8.46 5.33 13.56
N ARG A 290 -7.18 5.37 13.94
CA ARG A 290 -6.66 4.65 15.13
C ARG A 290 -7.41 5.05 16.37
N ASP A 291 -7.50 6.37 16.65
CA ASP A 291 -8.18 6.92 17.82
C ASP A 291 -9.64 6.48 17.88
N TYR A 292 -10.32 6.44 16.73
CA TYR A 292 -11.70 5.97 16.67
C TYR A 292 -11.83 4.49 17.02
N VAL A 293 -10.98 3.63 16.45
CA VAL A 293 -10.97 2.18 16.75
C VAL A 293 -10.63 1.91 18.21
N ASP A 294 -9.65 2.63 18.76
CA ASP A 294 -9.25 2.51 20.17
C ASP A 294 -10.37 2.96 21.12
N GLN A 295 -11.10 4.03 20.80
CA GLN A 295 -12.28 4.48 21.55
C GLN A 295 -13.42 3.45 21.57
N LEU A 296 -13.58 2.71 20.48
CA LEU A 296 -14.58 1.64 20.39
C LEU A 296 -14.18 0.39 21.16
N LYS A 297 -12.90 0.29 21.59
CA LYS A 297 -12.34 -0.88 22.29
C LYS A 297 -12.63 -2.16 21.53
N VAL A 298 -12.28 -2.15 20.24
CA VAL A 298 -12.44 -3.33 19.38
C VAL A 298 -11.56 -4.46 19.91
N GLU A 299 -12.13 -5.66 20.00
CA GLU A 299 -11.47 -6.84 20.58
C GLU A 299 -11.57 -8.02 19.62
N ASP A 300 -10.52 -8.84 19.59
CA ASP A 300 -10.47 -10.11 18.90
C ASP A 300 -10.31 -11.27 19.90
N LYS A 301 -10.81 -12.42 19.52
CA LYS A 301 -10.68 -13.66 20.31
C LYS A 301 -9.64 -14.54 19.69
N ILE A 302 -8.53 -14.74 20.39
CA ILE A 302 -7.49 -15.67 20.00
C ILE A 302 -7.53 -16.94 20.86
N ASP A 303 -7.25 -18.07 20.28
CA ASP A 303 -7.13 -19.34 21.01
C ASP A 303 -5.64 -19.57 21.33
N GLU A 304 -5.30 -19.50 22.60
CA GLU A 304 -3.96 -19.83 23.09
C GLU A 304 -4.04 -21.15 23.90
N GLY A 305 -3.68 -22.26 23.26
CA GLY A 305 -3.59 -23.56 23.92
C GLY A 305 -4.92 -24.09 24.46
N GLY A 306 -6.03 -23.86 23.75
CA GLY A 306 -7.38 -24.28 24.13
C GLY A 306 -8.09 -23.33 25.12
N LYS A 307 -7.52 -22.15 25.39
CA LYS A 307 -8.16 -21.08 26.15
C LYS A 307 -8.40 -19.87 25.25
N THR A 308 -9.65 -19.46 25.14
CA THR A 308 -10.00 -18.22 24.41
C THR A 308 -9.58 -17.01 25.24
N LYS A 309 -8.66 -16.21 24.70
CA LYS A 309 -8.22 -14.94 25.26
C LYS A 309 -8.72 -13.79 24.39
N THR A 310 -9.23 -12.76 25.02
CA THR A 310 -9.63 -11.52 24.35
C THR A 310 -8.44 -10.56 24.33
N VAL A 311 -8.11 -10.04 23.14
CA VAL A 311 -7.03 -9.08 22.95
C VAL A 311 -7.55 -7.83 22.24
N PRO A 312 -7.07 -6.63 22.60
CA PRO A 312 -7.43 -5.42 21.88
C PRO A 312 -6.90 -5.47 20.45
N VAL A 313 -7.69 -4.92 19.51
CA VAL A 313 -7.31 -4.79 18.10
C VAL A 313 -6.95 -3.32 17.83
N HIS A 314 -5.71 -3.10 17.43
CA HIS A 314 -5.22 -1.82 16.97
C HIS A 314 -5.10 -1.83 15.44
N THR A 315 -5.28 -0.66 14.83
CA THR A 315 -5.07 -0.51 13.39
C THR A 315 -3.89 0.40 13.08
N SER A 316 -3.29 0.19 11.93
CA SER A 316 -2.19 0.98 11.38
C SER A 316 -2.26 0.92 9.86
N MET A 317 -1.36 1.60 9.17
CA MET A 317 -1.17 1.43 7.72
C MET A 317 0.10 0.65 7.47
N SER A 318 0.06 -0.28 6.52
CA SER A 318 1.27 -0.91 5.97
C SER A 318 1.47 -0.50 4.52
N TYR A 319 2.74 -0.40 4.08
CA TYR A 319 3.10 0.14 2.78
C TYR A 319 4.02 -0.80 2.02
N GLY A 320 3.74 -0.99 0.73
CA GLY A 320 4.64 -1.58 -0.25
C GLY A 320 5.06 -0.52 -1.26
N ILE A 321 6.36 -0.33 -1.44
CA ILE A 321 6.93 0.71 -2.28
C ILE A 321 7.85 0.06 -3.32
N SER A 322 7.60 0.34 -4.59
CA SER A 322 8.51 0.02 -5.70
C SER A 322 9.11 1.31 -6.23
N ILE A 323 10.43 1.47 -6.12
CA ILE A 323 11.19 2.59 -6.67
C ILE A 323 11.86 2.12 -7.97
N ILE A 324 11.37 2.62 -9.10
CA ILE A 324 11.78 2.13 -10.43
C ILE A 324 12.14 3.29 -11.36
N TYR A 325 12.98 2.99 -12.35
CA TYR A 325 13.25 3.90 -13.44
C TYR A 325 11.97 4.20 -14.23
N TYR A 326 11.72 5.47 -14.58
CA TYR A 326 10.44 5.89 -15.17
C TYR A 326 10.08 5.21 -16.51
N LYS A 327 11.05 4.56 -17.19
CA LYS A 327 10.80 3.76 -18.40
C LYS A 327 10.54 2.27 -18.11
N TYR A 328 10.58 1.86 -16.84
CA TYR A 328 10.26 0.49 -16.45
C TYR A 328 8.78 0.20 -16.68
N PRO A 329 8.36 -1.04 -17.02
CA PRO A 329 6.95 -1.37 -17.24
C PRO A 329 6.09 -1.10 -16.00
N LEU A 330 5.08 -0.26 -16.14
CA LEU A 330 4.26 0.21 -15.00
C LEU A 330 3.55 -0.93 -14.27
N TYR A 331 3.02 -1.91 -15.02
CA TYR A 331 2.36 -3.05 -14.41
C TYR A 331 3.31 -3.89 -13.53
N GLU A 332 4.50 -4.19 -14.03
CA GLU A 332 5.51 -4.91 -13.25
C GLU A 332 5.92 -4.12 -12.00
N ALA A 333 6.06 -2.79 -12.12
CA ALA A 333 6.35 -1.90 -11.00
C ALA A 333 5.26 -1.96 -9.92
N TRP A 334 4.00 -2.00 -10.34
CA TRP A 334 2.87 -2.16 -9.42
C TRP A 334 2.83 -3.56 -8.77
N GLU A 335 3.10 -4.62 -9.54
CA GLU A 335 3.20 -5.97 -8.96
C GLU A 335 4.30 -6.05 -7.89
N ILE A 336 5.45 -5.40 -8.12
CA ILE A 336 6.51 -5.30 -7.11
C ILE A 336 5.97 -4.60 -5.86
N ALA A 337 5.33 -3.42 -6.00
CA ALA A 337 4.76 -2.70 -4.85
C ALA A 337 3.72 -3.53 -4.10
N ARG A 338 2.86 -4.23 -4.83
CA ARG A 338 1.85 -5.13 -4.27
C ARG A 338 2.48 -6.29 -3.51
N ASN A 339 3.52 -6.92 -4.07
CA ASN A 339 4.25 -8.00 -3.40
C ASN A 339 4.98 -7.48 -2.16
N MET A 340 5.60 -6.29 -2.22
CA MET A 340 6.19 -5.64 -1.05
C MET A 340 5.16 -5.43 0.05
N LEU A 341 3.93 -5.03 -0.28
CA LEU A 341 2.87 -4.88 0.72
C LEU A 341 2.42 -6.23 1.29
N PHE A 342 1.88 -7.12 0.44
CA PHE A 342 1.15 -8.30 0.92
C PHE A 342 2.05 -9.47 1.32
N SER A 343 3.18 -9.66 0.62
CA SER A 343 4.11 -10.76 0.89
C SER A 343 5.24 -10.39 1.85
N ASN A 344 5.43 -9.09 2.15
CA ASN A 344 6.49 -8.62 3.04
C ASN A 344 5.94 -7.75 4.19
N ALA A 345 5.48 -6.52 3.96
CA ALA A 345 5.06 -5.62 5.05
C ALA A 345 3.93 -6.21 5.92
N LYS A 346 2.92 -6.82 5.30
CA LYS A 346 1.78 -7.46 6.01
C LYS A 346 2.17 -8.77 6.73
N GLN A 347 3.36 -9.33 6.46
CA GLN A 347 3.87 -10.52 7.13
C GLN A 347 4.70 -10.20 8.37
N VAL A 348 5.05 -8.93 8.59
CA VAL A 348 5.72 -8.49 9.81
C VAL A 348 4.78 -8.67 11.01
N PRO A 349 5.24 -9.24 12.14
CA PRO A 349 4.44 -9.31 13.35
C PRO A 349 3.92 -7.95 13.79
N GLY A 350 2.63 -7.88 14.09
CA GLY A 350 1.96 -6.62 14.39
C GLY A 350 1.73 -5.73 13.17
N LYS A 351 2.20 -6.15 11.97
CA LYS A 351 2.10 -5.37 10.74
C LYS A 351 2.75 -3.97 10.91
N ASN A 352 2.06 -2.87 10.63
CA ASN A 352 2.60 -1.51 10.83
C ASN A 352 4.00 -1.36 10.21
N ALA A 353 4.15 -1.74 8.95
CA ALA A 353 5.45 -1.88 8.31
C ALA A 353 5.53 -1.19 6.94
N ILE A 354 6.75 -0.88 6.55
CA ILE A 354 7.10 -0.38 5.22
C ILE A 354 8.02 -1.40 4.57
N ALA A 355 7.69 -1.84 3.36
CA ALA A 355 8.56 -2.66 2.54
C ALA A 355 8.91 -1.91 1.26
N ILE A 356 10.20 -1.78 0.96
CA ILE A 356 10.73 -1.01 -0.16
C ILE A 356 11.53 -1.94 -1.07
N ASN A 357 11.24 -1.89 -2.36
CA ASN A 357 12.10 -2.43 -3.41
C ASN A 357 12.64 -1.27 -4.24
N LEU A 358 13.97 -1.14 -4.34
CA LEU A 358 14.66 -0.22 -5.24
C LEU A 358 15.29 -1.01 -6.38
N ARG A 359 14.73 -0.90 -7.58
CA ARG A 359 15.26 -1.51 -8.79
C ARG A 359 15.94 -0.48 -9.67
N LYS A 360 17.27 -0.56 -9.73
CA LYS A 360 18.07 0.34 -10.57
C LYS A 360 18.02 -0.08 -12.04
N ASN A 361 18.18 0.89 -12.94
CA ASN A 361 18.27 0.63 -14.38
C ASN A 361 19.48 -0.28 -14.75
N SER A 362 20.50 -0.33 -13.89
CA SER A 362 21.65 -1.25 -14.03
C SER A 362 21.33 -2.72 -13.72
N GLY A 363 20.09 -3.05 -13.33
CA GLY A 363 19.68 -4.39 -12.93
C GLY A 363 19.93 -4.71 -11.44
N SER A 364 20.51 -3.79 -10.67
CA SER A 364 20.66 -3.98 -9.22
C SER A 364 19.30 -3.83 -8.52
N ASP A 365 19.01 -4.75 -7.61
CA ASP A 365 17.76 -4.84 -6.86
C ASP A 365 18.07 -4.82 -5.35
N PHE A 366 17.41 -3.94 -4.60
CA PHE A 366 17.60 -3.76 -3.16
C PHE A 366 16.26 -3.76 -2.46
N GLU A 367 16.11 -4.66 -1.50
CA GLU A 367 14.88 -4.80 -0.72
C GLU A 367 15.13 -4.57 0.76
N VAL A 368 14.16 -3.93 1.40
CA VAL A 368 14.15 -3.76 2.85
C VAL A 368 12.72 -3.81 3.37
N VAL A 369 12.53 -4.45 4.50
CA VAL A 369 11.27 -4.48 5.24
C VAL A 369 11.54 -3.92 6.63
N MET A 370 10.73 -2.95 7.05
CA MET A 370 10.93 -2.23 8.30
C MET A 370 9.60 -2.11 9.05
N SER A 371 9.55 -2.57 10.30
CA SER A 371 8.44 -2.22 11.17
C SER A 371 8.52 -0.75 11.57
N LYS A 372 7.43 0.00 11.46
CA LYS A 372 7.36 1.40 11.90
C LYS A 372 7.33 1.55 13.43
N SER A 373 7.04 0.47 14.15
CA SER A 373 7.14 0.43 15.62
C SER A 373 8.58 0.33 16.12
N LEU A 374 9.51 -0.03 15.24
CA LEU A 374 10.95 -0.09 15.54
C LEU A 374 11.66 1.18 15.06
N GLN A 375 12.71 1.58 15.76
CA GLN A 375 13.46 2.80 15.44
C GLN A 375 14.22 2.79 14.10
N ILE A 376 14.26 1.66 13.39
CA ILE A 376 14.88 1.56 12.05
C ILE A 376 14.31 2.60 11.08
N HIS A 377 13.02 2.86 11.15
CA HIS A 377 12.37 3.86 10.30
C HIS A 377 12.96 5.27 10.51
N TYR A 378 13.13 5.68 11.76
CA TYR A 378 13.74 6.98 12.09
C TYR A 378 15.24 7.03 11.74
N ASN A 379 15.95 5.91 11.92
CA ASN A 379 17.34 5.81 11.54
C ASN A 379 17.57 5.92 10.04
N LEU A 380 16.63 5.44 9.22
CA LEU A 380 16.74 5.57 7.77
C LEU A 380 16.66 7.04 7.31
N ASP A 381 15.81 7.86 7.90
CA ASP A 381 15.75 9.30 7.63
C ASP A 381 17.07 10.00 8.03
N ASP A 382 17.61 9.65 9.19
CA ASP A 382 18.94 10.16 9.61
C ASP A 382 20.05 9.68 8.67
N LEU A 383 20.04 8.43 8.25
CA LEU A 383 21.00 7.92 7.27
C LEU A 383 20.90 8.70 5.94
N ILE A 384 19.68 8.95 5.44
CA ILE A 384 19.46 9.75 4.23
C ILE A 384 20.05 11.15 4.44
N ARG A 385 19.71 11.80 5.54
CA ARG A 385 20.12 13.17 5.85
C ARG A 385 21.64 13.31 5.93
N PHE A 386 22.32 12.41 6.64
CA PHE A 386 23.76 12.48 6.91
C PHE A 386 24.61 11.65 5.96
N THR A 387 24.03 11.03 4.91
CA THR A 387 24.80 10.27 3.92
C THR A 387 25.92 11.13 3.33
N PRO A 388 27.20 10.74 3.52
CA PRO A 388 28.34 11.46 2.97
C PRO A 388 28.63 11.05 1.52
N LYS A 389 29.80 11.47 0.99
CA LYS A 389 30.27 11.09 -0.34
C LYS A 389 30.34 9.56 -0.51
N GLU A 390 30.13 9.09 -1.73
CA GLU A 390 30.10 7.66 -2.09
C GLU A 390 31.31 6.88 -1.58
N SER A 391 32.50 7.45 -1.71
CA SER A 391 33.75 6.81 -1.27
C SER A 391 33.73 6.44 0.22
N PHE A 392 33.13 7.27 1.06
CA PHE A 392 33.01 7.02 2.49
C PHE A 392 31.98 5.91 2.78
N VAL A 393 30.80 5.99 2.19
CA VAL A 393 29.74 4.96 2.30
C VAL A 393 30.27 3.60 1.85
N SER A 394 30.99 3.57 0.71
CA SER A 394 31.58 2.35 0.17
C SER A 394 32.69 1.80 1.05
N ALA A 395 33.49 2.66 1.68
CA ALA A 395 34.54 2.23 2.61
C ALA A 395 33.95 1.58 3.87
N VAL A 396 32.91 2.18 4.47
CA VAL A 396 32.19 1.60 5.61
C VAL A 396 31.62 0.23 5.24
N ALA A 397 30.87 0.17 4.14
CA ALA A 397 30.25 -1.04 3.67
C ALA A 397 31.26 -2.16 3.39
N HIS A 398 32.38 -1.82 2.73
CA HIS A 398 33.44 -2.77 2.42
C HIS A 398 34.10 -3.35 3.70
N LYS A 399 34.42 -2.50 4.69
CA LYS A 399 35.02 -2.95 5.92
C LYS A 399 34.12 -3.88 6.73
N ILE A 400 32.82 -3.60 6.79
CA ILE A 400 31.84 -4.47 7.45
C ILE A 400 31.79 -5.83 6.74
N ARG A 401 31.70 -5.84 5.40
CA ARG A 401 31.63 -7.08 4.62
C ARG A 401 32.92 -7.91 4.70
N ALA A 402 34.09 -7.26 4.66
CA ALA A 402 35.36 -7.95 4.76
C ALA A 402 35.58 -8.62 6.13
N ASN A 403 34.83 -8.24 7.15
CA ASN A 403 34.95 -8.73 8.52
C ASN A 403 33.67 -9.40 9.05
N GLU A 404 32.80 -9.89 8.14
CA GLU A 404 31.50 -10.49 8.50
C GLU A 404 31.62 -11.65 9.49
N GLN A 405 32.71 -12.44 9.44
CA GLN A 405 32.93 -13.55 10.36
C GLN A 405 33.03 -13.09 11.82
N LEU A 406 33.58 -11.89 12.08
CA LEU A 406 33.67 -11.33 13.41
C LEU A 406 32.31 -10.96 13.99
N LEU A 407 31.32 -10.72 13.15
CA LEU A 407 29.95 -10.47 13.57
C LEU A 407 29.24 -11.75 14.03
N GLY A 408 29.70 -12.93 13.59
CA GLY A 408 29.17 -14.23 13.99
C GLY A 408 29.35 -14.55 15.47
N VAL A 409 30.24 -13.83 16.21
CA VAL A 409 30.46 -14.02 17.67
C VAL A 409 29.62 -13.08 18.53
N LEU A 410 28.75 -12.26 17.92
CA LEU A 410 27.82 -11.41 18.66
C LEU A 410 26.74 -12.26 19.36
N PRO A 411 26.15 -11.79 20.49
CA PRO A 411 25.10 -12.52 21.20
C PRO A 411 23.84 -12.60 20.35
N LYS A 412 23.24 -13.81 20.28
CA LYS A 412 22.11 -14.12 19.38
C LYS A 412 20.76 -14.23 20.08
N GLU A 413 20.74 -14.18 21.39
CA GLU A 413 19.54 -14.34 22.21
C GLU A 413 19.34 -13.15 23.15
N GLU A 414 18.07 -12.89 23.46
CA GLU A 414 17.71 -11.92 24.49
C GLU A 414 18.04 -12.44 25.91
N PRO A 415 18.44 -11.58 26.83
CA PRO A 415 18.78 -10.17 26.62
C PRO A 415 20.12 -10.07 25.89
N PHE A 416 20.21 -9.32 24.83
CA PHE A 416 21.44 -9.13 24.01
C PHE A 416 22.56 -8.45 24.82
N GLU A 417 23.00 -9.12 25.90
CA GLU A 417 24.00 -8.58 26.82
C GLU A 417 25.29 -8.24 26.11
N ASN A 418 25.76 -7.02 26.36
CA ASN A 418 27.01 -6.51 25.79
C ASN A 418 27.03 -6.38 24.24
N LEU A 419 25.88 -6.51 23.54
CA LEU A 419 25.84 -6.34 22.08
C LEU A 419 26.36 -4.94 21.69
N ASP A 420 25.85 -3.89 22.32
CA ASP A 420 26.28 -2.51 22.06
C ASP A 420 27.81 -2.33 22.30
N LYS A 421 28.36 -2.86 23.40
CA LYS A 421 29.80 -2.79 23.69
C LYS A 421 30.62 -3.50 22.61
N ARG A 422 30.18 -4.67 22.14
CA ARG A 422 30.86 -5.44 21.09
C ARG A 422 30.77 -4.74 19.74
N LEU A 423 29.64 -4.18 19.42
CA LEU A 423 29.46 -3.37 18.19
C LEU A 423 30.28 -2.09 18.23
N ASN A 424 30.35 -1.38 19.38
CA ASN A 424 31.23 -0.25 19.54
C ASN A 424 32.69 -0.64 19.29
N ALA A 425 33.16 -1.71 19.90
CA ALA A 425 34.52 -2.20 19.68
C ALA A 425 34.77 -2.59 18.21
N PHE A 426 33.80 -3.21 17.55
CA PHE A 426 33.87 -3.57 16.13
C PHE A 426 34.00 -2.30 15.26
N TYR A 427 33.13 -1.31 15.49
CA TYR A 427 33.15 -0.06 14.72
C TYR A 427 34.44 0.73 14.96
N GLU A 428 34.90 0.84 16.22
CA GLU A 428 36.12 1.57 16.56
C GLU A 428 37.42 0.91 16.08
N LYS A 429 37.46 -0.43 16.08
CA LYS A 429 38.72 -1.17 15.78
C LYS A 429 38.78 -1.72 14.37
N ILE A 430 37.64 -2.05 13.77
CA ILE A 430 37.56 -2.74 12.49
C ILE A 430 37.05 -1.80 11.40
N VAL A 431 35.92 -1.14 11.63
CA VAL A 431 35.34 -0.22 10.63
C VAL A 431 36.28 1.00 10.51
N ASP A 432 36.75 1.59 11.59
CA ASP A 432 37.77 2.63 11.67
C ASP A 432 37.95 3.45 10.37
N VAL A 433 36.87 4.05 9.91
CA VAL A 433 36.90 4.98 8.79
C VAL A 433 37.07 6.38 9.38
N ALA A 434 38.22 7.02 9.09
CA ALA A 434 38.48 8.36 9.58
C ALA A 434 37.43 9.35 9.10
N ALA A 435 36.50 9.72 9.98
CA ALA A 435 35.51 10.77 9.73
C ALA A 435 36.20 12.14 9.72
N LYS A 436 35.95 12.91 8.65
CA LYS A 436 36.55 14.26 8.45
C LYS A 436 35.54 15.38 8.73
N SER A 437 34.29 15.04 8.99
CA SER A 437 33.23 16.00 9.28
C SER A 437 32.28 15.49 10.36
N ALA A 438 31.49 16.38 10.96
CA ALA A 438 30.44 16.03 11.91
C ALA A 438 29.39 15.11 11.28
N ASP A 439 29.04 15.34 10.01
CA ASP A 439 28.07 14.51 9.27
C ASP A 439 28.60 13.08 9.07
N GLU A 440 29.87 12.90 8.71
CA GLU A 440 30.50 11.59 8.59
C GLU A 440 30.54 10.85 9.93
N THR A 441 30.82 11.55 11.04
CA THR A 441 30.74 10.97 12.38
C THR A 441 29.34 10.54 12.74
N THR A 442 28.34 11.40 12.48
CA THR A 442 26.94 11.10 12.73
C THR A 442 26.49 9.91 11.87
N TYR A 443 26.88 9.88 10.60
CA TYR A 443 26.60 8.77 9.70
C TYR A 443 27.14 7.43 10.22
N LEU A 444 28.39 7.39 10.72
CA LEU A 444 28.98 6.19 11.32
C LEU A 444 28.19 5.70 12.52
N LEU A 445 27.81 6.60 13.43
CA LEU A 445 26.95 6.25 14.57
C LEU A 445 25.61 5.67 14.12
N LYS A 446 24.96 6.30 13.15
CA LYS A 446 23.67 5.84 12.62
C LYS A 446 23.78 4.51 11.87
N THR A 447 24.88 4.25 11.16
CA THR A 447 25.12 2.93 10.57
C THR A 447 25.27 1.84 11.63
N LYS A 448 25.95 2.13 12.73
CA LYS A 448 26.07 1.20 13.87
C LYS A 448 24.70 0.90 14.48
N ASP A 449 23.95 1.94 14.82
CA ASP A 449 22.61 1.79 15.40
C ASP A 449 21.68 0.99 14.47
N THR A 450 21.72 1.28 13.16
CA THR A 450 20.92 0.57 12.16
C THR A 450 21.32 -0.91 12.09
N PHE A 451 22.63 -1.22 12.12
CA PHE A 451 23.09 -2.60 12.13
C PHE A 451 22.63 -3.33 13.39
N GLU A 452 22.72 -2.70 14.56
CA GLU A 452 22.26 -3.25 15.84
C GLU A 452 20.76 -3.60 15.80
N PHE A 453 19.92 -2.70 15.26
CA PHE A 453 18.49 -2.96 15.13
C PHE A 453 18.20 -4.11 14.20
N ILE A 454 18.80 -4.14 13.00
CA ILE A 454 18.61 -5.24 12.03
C ILE A 454 19.04 -6.57 12.66
N TYR A 455 20.13 -6.55 13.41
CA TYR A 455 20.65 -7.73 14.08
C TYR A 455 19.67 -8.26 15.14
N LYS A 456 19.20 -7.39 16.04
CA LYS A 456 18.24 -7.76 17.09
C LYS A 456 16.92 -8.26 16.50
N ASP A 457 16.37 -7.50 15.56
CA ASP A 457 15.10 -7.84 14.92
C ASP A 457 15.15 -9.19 14.21
N TYR A 458 16.25 -9.49 13.52
CA TYR A 458 16.46 -10.76 12.85
C TYR A 458 16.39 -11.94 13.83
N PHE A 459 17.07 -11.89 14.96
CA PHE A 459 17.11 -13.01 15.92
C PHE A 459 15.82 -13.12 16.74
N ILE A 460 15.18 -12.02 17.07
CA ILE A 460 13.84 -12.03 17.69
C ILE A 460 12.84 -12.72 16.76
N GLU A 461 12.84 -12.35 15.50
CA GLU A 461 11.93 -12.94 14.50
C GLU A 461 12.26 -14.41 14.21
N LYS A 462 13.53 -14.78 14.17
CA LYS A 462 13.98 -16.18 14.03
C LYS A 462 13.46 -17.04 15.17
N LYS A 463 13.56 -16.56 16.41
CA LYS A 463 13.05 -17.23 17.61
C LYS A 463 11.53 -17.41 17.54
N ARG A 464 10.80 -16.34 17.21
CA ARG A 464 9.34 -16.37 17.05
C ARG A 464 8.89 -17.41 16.02
N LYS A 465 9.53 -17.45 14.84
CA LYS A 465 9.23 -18.44 13.79
C LYS A 465 9.48 -19.88 14.25
N ALA A 466 10.55 -20.09 15.02
CA ALA A 466 10.84 -21.41 15.59
C ALA A 466 9.78 -21.85 16.61
N GLU A 467 9.30 -20.94 17.46
CA GLU A 467 8.23 -21.18 18.43
C GLU A 467 6.90 -21.47 17.72
N GLU A 468 6.50 -20.67 16.74
CA GLU A 468 5.29 -20.89 15.94
C GLU A 468 5.31 -22.22 15.17
N ALA A 469 6.48 -22.61 14.65
CA ALA A 469 6.61 -23.91 13.97
C ALA A 469 6.42 -25.08 14.94
N LYS A 470 6.95 -24.98 16.17
CA LYS A 470 6.75 -25.97 17.22
C LYS A 470 5.27 -26.10 17.61
N GLU A 471 4.58 -24.96 17.81
CA GLU A 471 3.15 -24.93 18.16
C GLU A 471 2.29 -25.56 17.06
N ASN A 472 2.60 -25.26 15.80
CA ASN A 472 1.86 -25.74 14.64
C ASN A 472 2.32 -27.14 14.15
N LYS A 473 3.24 -27.79 14.85
CA LYS A 473 3.82 -29.11 14.47
C LYS A 473 4.38 -29.10 13.03
N LYS A 474 4.95 -27.99 12.59
CA LYS A 474 5.61 -27.86 11.29
C LYS A 474 7.12 -28.10 11.45
N GLU A 475 7.73 -28.65 10.40
CA GLU A 475 9.19 -28.73 10.34
C GLU A 475 9.78 -27.31 10.27
N TYR A 476 10.75 -27.04 11.15
CA TYR A 476 11.52 -25.80 11.15
C TYR A 476 12.99 -26.15 10.96
N ARG A 477 13.55 -25.68 9.83
CA ARG A 477 14.98 -25.78 9.59
C ARG A 477 15.67 -24.57 10.22
N GLU A 478 16.53 -24.83 11.17
CA GLU A 478 17.37 -23.77 11.73
C GLU A 478 18.46 -23.37 10.73
N ALA A 479 18.53 -22.07 10.43
CA ALA A 479 19.56 -21.53 9.55
C ALA A 479 20.93 -21.56 10.24
N THR A 480 21.99 -21.77 9.46
CA THR A 480 23.35 -21.72 9.97
C THR A 480 23.76 -20.29 10.32
N ILE A 481 24.81 -20.13 11.12
CA ILE A 481 25.35 -18.81 11.47
C ILE A 481 25.76 -18.02 10.22
N GLU A 482 26.30 -18.69 9.23
CA GLU A 482 26.69 -18.06 7.97
C GLU A 482 25.48 -17.58 7.17
N GLU A 483 24.41 -18.37 7.10
CA GLU A 483 23.14 -17.97 6.47
C GLU A 483 22.52 -16.76 7.21
N ASP A 484 22.54 -16.77 8.55
CA ASP A 484 22.05 -15.67 9.39
C ASP A 484 22.82 -14.38 9.10
N MET A 485 24.16 -14.44 9.14
CA MET A 485 24.99 -13.26 8.90
C MET A 485 24.84 -12.73 7.48
N LYS A 486 24.77 -13.61 6.48
CA LYS A 486 24.52 -13.21 5.10
C LYS A 486 23.20 -12.47 4.94
N SER A 487 22.14 -12.92 5.60
CA SER A 487 20.83 -12.25 5.58
C SER A 487 20.88 -10.87 6.23
N ILE A 488 21.45 -10.79 7.45
CA ILE A 488 21.59 -9.52 8.20
C ILE A 488 22.40 -8.50 7.40
N ILE A 489 23.56 -8.91 6.88
CA ILE A 489 24.45 -8.03 6.10
C ILE A 489 23.79 -7.60 4.79
N SER A 490 23.08 -8.50 4.10
CA SER A 490 22.35 -8.16 2.87
C SER A 490 21.28 -7.10 3.14
N THR A 491 20.49 -7.25 4.22
CA THR A 491 19.48 -6.28 4.63
C THR A 491 20.13 -4.94 4.97
N PHE A 492 21.21 -4.94 5.74
CA PHE A 492 21.93 -3.74 6.10
C PHE A 492 22.47 -2.99 4.86
N PHE A 493 23.04 -3.71 3.89
CA PHE A 493 23.49 -3.09 2.64
C PHE A 493 22.32 -2.52 1.82
N SER A 494 21.20 -3.19 1.77
CA SER A 494 20.00 -2.67 1.12
C SER A 494 19.57 -1.34 1.73
N VAL A 495 19.56 -1.24 3.06
CA VAL A 495 19.26 0.01 3.78
C VAL A 495 20.22 1.13 3.38
N LEU A 496 21.54 0.89 3.42
CA LEU A 496 22.54 1.89 3.03
C LEU A 496 22.40 2.32 1.57
N ARG A 497 22.11 1.39 0.66
CA ARG A 497 21.94 1.69 -0.77
C ARG A 497 20.67 2.47 -1.05
N ILE A 498 19.58 2.15 -0.36
CA ILE A 498 18.32 2.89 -0.47
C ILE A 498 18.50 4.30 0.10
N ALA A 499 19.10 4.45 1.30
CA ALA A 499 19.37 5.75 1.90
C ALA A 499 20.20 6.65 0.99
N LYS A 500 21.30 6.12 0.45
CA LYS A 500 22.14 6.83 -0.50
C LYS A 500 21.38 7.24 -1.77
N PHE A 501 20.57 6.32 -2.32
CA PHE A 501 19.80 6.60 -3.52
C PHE A 501 18.79 7.74 -3.30
N ILE A 502 18.05 7.71 -2.18
CA ILE A 502 17.07 8.76 -1.84
C ILE A 502 17.76 10.10 -1.57
N LYS A 503 18.94 10.11 -0.94
CA LYS A 503 19.75 11.34 -0.78
C LYS A 503 20.04 12.00 -2.13
N GLY A 504 20.28 11.17 -3.15
CA GLY A 504 20.57 11.61 -4.50
C GLY A 504 22.02 12.07 -4.70
N GLU A 505 22.49 11.90 -5.91
CA GLU A 505 23.75 12.47 -6.41
C GLU A 505 23.43 13.45 -7.51
N GLU A 506 24.11 14.59 -7.51
CA GLU A 506 24.02 15.53 -8.61
C GLU A 506 24.52 14.87 -9.89
N VAL A 507 23.71 14.94 -10.93
CA VAL A 507 24.12 14.49 -12.28
C VAL A 507 25.00 15.59 -12.85
N LYS A 508 26.30 15.36 -12.91
CA LYS A 508 27.19 16.24 -13.67
C LYS A 508 26.98 15.97 -15.14
N ASP A 509 26.61 16.97 -15.91
CA ASP A 509 26.65 16.92 -17.36
C ASP A 509 28.09 16.62 -17.76
N GLU A 510 28.34 15.46 -18.40
CA GLU A 510 29.60 15.10 -19.05
C GLU A 510 29.75 15.81 -20.39
#